data_c6c5584210d180df227923fe17e631d7
#
_entry.id   c6c5584210d180df227923fe17e631d7
#
_cell.length_a   1.000
_cell.length_b   1.000
_cell.length_c   1.000
_cell.angle_alpha   90.00
_cell.angle_beta   90.00
_cell.angle_gamma   90.00
#
_symmetry.space_group_name_H-M   'P 1'
#
loop_
_entity.id
_entity.type
_entity.pdbx_description
1 polymer ?
#
loop_
_entity_poly.entity_id
_entity_poly.type
_entity_poly.pdbx_seq_one_letter_code
_entity_poly.pdbx_strand_id
1 'polypeptide(L)'
;MIEDMYEEKNPLGYFDNIRMDVISFIDKPAGEVLEIGCGAGGTLSYLKSNGLAQHVVGIDIASSQIEVALRQGVDEAFVSNLDDLEEILHGRTFDAILMLDVLEHLVDPWSVLKRISGFLRPGGRAYVSLPNVQSVRVLVPLLMGQWRYKELGILDKTHLRFFTKRTAVELLRGAGFELESVHHKLESHTLPRLINFLTLGVFKRYLTVQYILVGRI
;
A
#
# COMPACT_ATOMS: atom_id res chain seq x y z
N MET A 1 -22.02 -1.80 -2.86
CA MET A 1 -21.43 -3.00 -3.59
C MET A 1 -19.92 -3.14 -3.35
N ILE A 2 -19.04 -2.16 -3.67
CA ILE A 2 -17.61 -2.27 -3.35
C ILE A 2 -17.39 -2.12 -1.83
N GLU A 3 -18.01 -1.14 -1.20
CA GLU A 3 -17.98 -0.91 0.25
C GLU A 3 -18.39 -2.17 1.03
N ASP A 4 -19.50 -2.83 0.63
CA ASP A 4 -19.98 -4.05 1.27
C ASP A 4 -18.93 -5.17 1.25
N MET A 5 -18.18 -5.30 0.14
CA MET A 5 -17.10 -6.32 0.03
C MET A 5 -15.95 -6.05 0.99
N TYR A 6 -15.67 -4.79 1.34
CA TYR A 6 -14.65 -4.44 2.32
C TYR A 6 -15.17 -4.62 3.75
N GLU A 7 -16.42 -4.27 4.05
CA GLU A 7 -17.02 -4.54 5.35
C GLU A 7 -17.03 -6.04 5.69
N GLU A 8 -17.25 -6.92 4.69
CA GLU A 8 -17.17 -8.37 4.86
C GLU A 8 -15.76 -8.88 5.23
N LYS A 9 -14.69 -8.13 4.96
CA LYS A 9 -13.31 -8.48 5.31
C LYS A 9 -12.95 -8.14 6.77
N ASN A 10 -13.75 -7.35 7.45
CA ASN A 10 -13.50 -6.90 8.82
C ASN A 10 -13.28 -8.08 9.81
N PRO A 11 -14.11 -9.14 9.83
CA PRO A 11 -13.92 -10.29 10.73
C PRO A 11 -12.62 -11.06 10.52
N LEU A 12 -11.94 -10.86 9.38
CA LEU A 12 -10.68 -11.51 9.04
C LEU A 12 -9.44 -10.78 9.60
N GLY A 13 -9.62 -9.68 10.36
CA GLY A 13 -8.52 -8.84 10.84
C GLY A 13 -7.75 -8.13 9.72
N TYR A 14 -8.40 -7.91 8.58
CA TYR A 14 -7.80 -7.31 7.40
C TYR A 14 -7.30 -5.88 7.67
N PHE A 15 -8.02 -5.13 8.50
CA PHE A 15 -7.76 -3.73 8.77
C PHE A 15 -6.84 -3.45 9.99
N ASP A 16 -6.51 -4.48 10.79
CA ASP A 16 -5.80 -4.29 12.06
C ASP A 16 -4.26 -4.30 11.93
N ASN A 17 -3.73 -4.29 10.72
CA ASN A 17 -2.34 -4.59 10.46
C ASN A 17 -1.46 -3.32 10.48
N ILE A 18 -0.59 -3.21 11.49
CA ILE A 18 0.47 -2.19 11.48
C ILE A 18 1.55 -2.60 10.47
N ARG A 19 1.77 -1.77 9.46
CA ARG A 19 2.71 -2.04 8.37
C ARG A 19 4.18 -1.75 8.77
N MET A 20 4.67 -2.52 9.76
CA MET A 20 6.06 -2.42 10.24
C MET A 20 7.09 -2.60 9.13
N ASP A 21 6.75 -3.38 8.12
CA ASP A 21 7.57 -3.60 6.92
C ASP A 21 7.77 -2.32 6.10
N VAL A 22 6.81 -1.40 6.11
CA VAL A 22 6.89 -0.08 5.44
C VAL A 22 7.49 0.97 6.37
N ILE A 23 7.06 0.99 7.62
CA ILE A 23 7.55 1.94 8.65
C ILE A 23 9.07 1.91 8.77
N SER A 24 9.69 0.73 8.62
CA SER A 24 11.15 0.57 8.66
C SER A 24 11.91 1.36 7.58
N PHE A 25 11.22 1.88 6.56
CA PHE A 25 11.80 2.72 5.49
C PHE A 25 11.53 4.21 5.69
N ILE A 26 10.78 4.59 6.72
CA ILE A 26 10.58 5.98 7.12
C ILE A 26 11.76 6.37 8.00
N ASP A 27 12.79 6.95 7.36
CA ASP A 27 14.09 7.25 7.97
C ASP A 27 14.12 8.57 8.77
N LYS A 28 13.11 9.43 8.58
CA LYS A 28 12.98 10.74 9.24
C LYS A 28 11.54 10.99 9.66
N PRO A 29 11.34 11.64 10.82
CA PRO A 29 10.01 12.10 11.19
C PRO A 29 9.42 13.02 10.13
N ALA A 30 8.16 12.81 9.80
CA ALA A 30 7.35 13.64 8.93
C ALA A 30 6.49 14.61 9.74
N GLY A 31 6.20 15.80 9.22
CA GLY A 31 5.22 16.71 9.80
C GLY A 31 3.80 16.20 9.58
N GLU A 32 3.40 16.15 8.32
CA GLU A 32 2.07 15.72 7.89
C GLU A 32 2.14 14.41 7.11
N VAL A 33 1.39 13.40 7.52
CA VAL A 33 1.31 12.10 6.86
C VAL A 33 -0.12 11.79 6.47
N LEU A 34 -0.32 11.39 5.20
CA LEU A 34 -1.60 10.90 4.69
C LEU A 34 -1.47 9.39 4.42
N GLU A 35 -2.45 8.60 4.80
CA GLU A 35 -2.60 7.22 4.36
C GLU A 35 -3.93 7.04 3.62
N ILE A 36 -3.82 6.62 2.36
CA ILE A 36 -4.95 6.20 1.53
C ILE A 36 -5.16 4.70 1.76
N GLY A 37 -6.40 4.29 2.05
CA GLY A 37 -6.73 2.94 2.47
C GLY A 37 -6.22 2.65 3.88
N CYS A 38 -6.48 3.56 4.82
CA CYS A 38 -5.91 3.50 6.17
C CYS A 38 -6.53 2.40 7.06
N GLY A 39 -7.66 1.82 6.65
CA GLY A 39 -8.40 0.87 7.48
C GLY A 39 -8.65 1.41 8.87
N ALA A 40 -8.38 0.61 9.90
CA ALA A 40 -8.50 1.00 11.31
C ALA A 40 -7.44 2.00 11.80
N GLY A 41 -6.56 2.51 10.92
CA GLY A 41 -5.57 3.54 11.24
C GLY A 41 -4.35 3.06 12.05
N GLY A 42 -4.13 1.74 12.15
CA GLY A 42 -3.06 1.17 12.97
C GLY A 42 -1.66 1.69 12.61
N THR A 43 -1.36 1.81 11.31
CA THR A 43 -0.07 2.35 10.83
C THR A 43 0.09 3.82 11.19
N LEU A 44 -0.94 4.64 10.95
CA LEU A 44 -0.94 6.07 11.28
C LEU A 44 -0.80 6.31 12.79
N SER A 45 -1.58 5.61 13.59
CA SER A 45 -1.51 5.68 15.05
C SER A 45 -0.12 5.30 15.58
N TYR A 46 0.50 4.27 15.01
CA TYR A 46 1.87 3.89 15.34
C TYR A 46 2.87 4.99 14.98
N LEU A 47 2.79 5.56 13.77
CA LEU A 47 3.68 6.65 13.33
C LEU A 47 3.62 7.84 14.30
N LYS A 48 2.41 8.24 14.68
CA LYS A 48 2.19 9.36 15.60
C LYS A 48 2.71 9.06 17.01
N SER A 49 2.33 7.91 17.58
CA SER A 49 2.70 7.55 18.97
C SER A 49 4.20 7.33 19.16
N ASN A 50 4.93 7.02 18.08
CA ASN A 50 6.39 6.85 18.10
C ASN A 50 7.16 8.08 17.61
N GLY A 51 6.49 9.23 17.41
CA GLY A 51 7.13 10.48 16.98
C GLY A 51 7.67 10.47 15.55
N LEU A 52 7.20 9.55 14.72
CA LEU A 52 7.55 9.46 13.30
C LEU A 52 6.64 10.35 12.42
N ALA A 53 5.51 10.80 12.94
CA ALA A 53 4.65 11.81 12.34
C ALA A 53 4.14 12.78 13.42
N GLN A 54 3.96 14.05 13.06
CA GLN A 54 3.37 15.06 13.96
C GLN A 54 1.85 15.08 13.84
N HIS A 55 1.34 14.98 12.63
CA HIS A 55 -0.07 14.96 12.31
C HIS A 55 -0.37 13.87 11.26
N VAL A 56 -1.42 13.11 11.48
CA VAL A 56 -1.76 11.96 10.64
C VAL A 56 -3.21 12.03 10.15
N VAL A 57 -3.38 11.81 8.85
CA VAL A 57 -4.67 11.86 8.17
C VAL A 57 -4.93 10.53 7.47
N GLY A 58 -6.11 9.96 7.68
CA GLY A 58 -6.54 8.71 7.06
C GLY A 58 -7.67 8.91 6.06
N ILE A 59 -7.67 8.17 4.97
CA ILE A 59 -8.80 8.06 4.04
C ILE A 59 -9.07 6.58 3.80
N ASP A 60 -10.32 6.15 3.94
CA ASP A 60 -10.76 4.80 3.62
C ASP A 60 -12.19 4.80 3.09
N ILE A 61 -12.57 3.78 2.35
CA ILE A 61 -13.94 3.60 1.85
C ILE A 61 -14.86 3.01 2.92
N ALA A 62 -14.31 2.24 3.88
CA ALA A 62 -15.07 1.56 4.92
C ALA A 62 -15.34 2.50 6.10
N SER A 63 -16.60 2.96 6.21
CA SER A 63 -17.02 3.91 7.25
C SER A 63 -16.81 3.37 8.67
N SER A 64 -17.05 2.07 8.88
CA SER A 64 -16.82 1.42 10.17
C SER A 64 -15.36 1.49 10.62
N GLN A 65 -14.41 1.47 9.69
CA GLN A 65 -12.98 1.53 9.97
C GLN A 65 -12.52 2.95 10.31
N ILE A 66 -13.09 3.96 9.67
CA ILE A 66 -12.79 5.38 9.96
C ILE A 66 -13.12 5.72 11.42
N GLU A 67 -14.25 5.23 11.94
CA GLU A 67 -14.57 5.42 13.36
C GLU A 67 -13.55 4.75 14.29
N VAL A 68 -13.03 3.58 13.92
CA VAL A 68 -11.99 2.90 14.69
C VAL A 68 -10.68 3.69 14.62
N ALA A 69 -10.28 4.17 13.43
CA ALA A 69 -9.06 4.96 13.23
C ALA A 69 -9.04 6.20 14.13
N LEU A 70 -10.13 6.95 14.18
CA LEU A 70 -10.26 8.12 15.08
C LEU A 70 -10.11 7.72 16.56
N ARG A 71 -10.75 6.61 16.98
CA ARG A 71 -10.60 6.10 18.37
C ARG A 71 -9.18 5.64 18.68
N GLN A 72 -8.42 5.18 17.69
CA GLN A 72 -7.02 4.79 17.84
C GLN A 72 -6.03 5.96 17.83
N GLY A 73 -6.51 7.20 17.70
CA GLY A 73 -5.69 8.41 17.83
C GLY A 73 -5.16 8.96 16.50
N VAL A 74 -5.74 8.56 15.37
CA VAL A 74 -5.57 9.28 14.10
C VAL A 74 -6.21 10.65 14.24
N ASP A 75 -5.52 11.72 13.81
CA ASP A 75 -5.97 13.10 14.02
C ASP A 75 -7.22 13.44 13.22
N GLU A 76 -7.21 13.04 11.95
CA GLU A 76 -8.34 13.21 11.04
C GLU A 76 -8.51 11.96 10.18
N ALA A 77 -9.74 11.55 9.95
CA ALA A 77 -10.02 10.43 9.07
C ALA A 77 -11.34 10.67 8.31
N PHE A 78 -11.34 10.33 7.01
CA PHE A 78 -12.43 10.62 6.09
C PHE A 78 -12.88 9.36 5.35
N VAL A 79 -14.19 9.22 5.18
CA VAL A 79 -14.77 8.20 4.31
C VAL A 79 -14.79 8.72 2.89
N SER A 80 -14.09 8.06 1.95
CA SER A 80 -14.07 8.44 0.53
C SER A 80 -13.66 7.27 -0.37
N ASN A 81 -14.22 7.25 -1.56
CA ASN A 81 -13.83 6.38 -2.68
C ASN A 81 -12.73 7.00 -3.57
N LEU A 82 -12.11 8.09 -3.15
CA LEU A 82 -11.06 8.88 -3.81
C LEU A 82 -11.55 9.77 -4.96
N ASP A 83 -12.85 9.90 -5.19
CA ASP A 83 -13.35 10.79 -6.25
C ASP A 83 -13.31 12.27 -5.84
N ASP A 84 -13.47 12.54 -4.55
CA ASP A 84 -13.59 13.86 -3.93
C ASP A 84 -12.35 14.31 -3.11
N LEU A 85 -11.18 13.77 -3.44
CA LEU A 85 -9.92 14.04 -2.72
C LEU A 85 -9.59 15.54 -2.64
N GLU A 86 -9.80 16.28 -3.72
CA GLU A 86 -9.51 17.70 -3.80
C GLU A 86 -10.40 18.52 -2.85
N GLU A 87 -11.64 18.10 -2.66
CA GLU A 87 -12.58 18.70 -1.72
C GLU A 87 -12.20 18.38 -0.28
N ILE A 88 -11.96 17.09 0.03
CA ILE A 88 -11.61 16.62 1.37
C ILE A 88 -10.31 17.22 1.85
N LEU A 89 -9.28 17.25 1.00
CA LEU A 89 -7.96 17.69 1.38
C LEU A 89 -7.75 19.22 1.25
N HIS A 90 -8.68 19.97 0.63
CA HIS A 90 -8.69 21.44 0.56
C HIS A 90 -7.33 22.11 0.27
N GLY A 91 -6.55 21.55 -0.68
CA GLY A 91 -5.23 22.08 -1.03
C GLY A 91 -4.14 21.81 0.01
N ARG A 92 -4.37 20.94 0.98
CA ARG A 92 -3.35 20.49 1.92
C ARG A 92 -2.23 19.75 1.19
N THR A 93 -1.05 19.78 1.78
CA THR A 93 0.11 19.05 1.28
C THR A 93 0.78 18.26 2.40
N PHE A 94 1.37 17.13 2.05
CA PHE A 94 1.92 16.17 3.00
C PHE A 94 3.41 15.95 2.77
N ASP A 95 4.14 15.63 3.84
CA ASP A 95 5.54 15.23 3.76
C ASP A 95 5.69 13.77 3.33
N ALA A 96 4.69 12.96 3.69
CA ALA A 96 4.62 11.55 3.28
C ALA A 96 3.19 11.14 2.96
N ILE A 97 3.04 10.32 1.90
CA ILE A 97 1.77 9.67 1.55
C ILE A 97 1.99 8.16 1.47
N LEU A 98 1.15 7.40 2.17
CA LEU A 98 1.16 5.95 2.18
C LEU A 98 -0.03 5.42 1.35
N MET A 99 0.24 4.45 0.47
CA MET A 99 -0.74 3.70 -0.31
C MET A 99 -0.37 2.21 -0.22
N LEU A 100 -0.91 1.55 0.79
CA LEU A 100 -0.47 0.22 1.19
C LEU A 100 -1.52 -0.82 0.82
N ASP A 101 -1.29 -1.52 -0.31
CA ASP A 101 -2.24 -2.48 -0.91
C ASP A 101 -3.57 -1.81 -1.30
N VAL A 102 -3.50 -0.70 -2.03
CA VAL A 102 -4.64 0.09 -2.49
C VAL A 102 -4.75 0.12 -4.00
N LEU A 103 -3.63 0.40 -4.70
CA LEU A 103 -3.65 0.69 -6.14
C LEU A 103 -4.11 -0.49 -6.99
N GLU A 104 -3.92 -1.72 -6.54
CA GLU A 104 -4.40 -2.94 -7.20
C GLU A 104 -5.92 -3.09 -7.20
N HIS A 105 -6.61 -2.39 -6.28
CA HIS A 105 -8.05 -2.40 -6.17
C HIS A 105 -8.74 -1.34 -7.04
N LEU A 106 -7.97 -0.38 -7.59
CA LEU A 106 -8.50 0.74 -8.35
C LEU A 106 -8.75 0.38 -9.81
N VAL A 107 -9.81 0.93 -10.38
CA VAL A 107 -10.11 0.82 -11.81
C VAL A 107 -9.05 1.53 -12.64
N ASP A 108 -8.62 2.72 -12.21
CA ASP A 108 -7.57 3.53 -12.85
C ASP A 108 -6.55 4.02 -11.81
N PRO A 109 -5.58 3.16 -11.42
CA PRO A 109 -4.54 3.53 -10.48
C PRO A 109 -3.57 4.60 -11.03
N TRP A 110 -3.46 4.75 -12.35
CA TRP A 110 -2.55 5.71 -12.99
C TRP A 110 -3.01 7.15 -12.76
N SER A 111 -4.28 7.45 -13.05
CA SER A 111 -4.85 8.77 -12.84
C SER A 111 -4.94 9.12 -11.34
N VAL A 112 -5.35 8.17 -10.50
CA VAL A 112 -5.42 8.36 -9.04
C VAL A 112 -4.04 8.66 -8.46
N LEU A 113 -3.01 7.88 -8.81
CA LEU A 113 -1.65 8.11 -8.31
C LEU A 113 -1.10 9.46 -8.77
N LYS A 114 -1.41 9.89 -10.02
CA LYS A 114 -1.04 11.20 -10.52
C LYS A 114 -1.74 12.33 -9.76
N ARG A 115 -3.01 12.19 -9.40
CA ARG A 115 -3.72 13.17 -8.55
C ARG A 115 -3.09 13.23 -7.16
N ILE A 116 -2.84 12.08 -6.55
CA ILE A 116 -2.24 11.97 -5.22
C ILE A 116 -0.84 12.61 -5.18
N SER A 117 -0.05 12.50 -6.25
CA SER A 117 1.27 13.14 -6.30
C SER A 117 1.21 14.67 -6.11
N GLY A 118 0.10 15.30 -6.51
CA GLY A 118 -0.13 16.74 -6.32
C GLY A 118 -0.33 17.16 -4.86
N PHE A 119 -0.61 16.24 -3.95
CA PHE A 119 -0.73 16.51 -2.53
C PHE A 119 0.59 16.34 -1.76
N LEU A 120 1.69 15.96 -2.42
CA LEU A 120 3.01 15.94 -1.78
C LEU A 120 3.68 17.31 -1.83
N ARG A 121 4.35 17.65 -0.74
CA ARG A 121 5.26 18.80 -0.70
C ARG A 121 6.48 18.53 -1.59
N PRO A 122 7.14 19.57 -2.12
CA PRO A 122 8.44 19.40 -2.77
C PRO A 122 9.42 18.62 -1.87
N GLY A 123 9.96 17.50 -2.37
CA GLY A 123 10.80 16.60 -1.60
C GLY A 123 10.05 15.60 -0.72
N GLY A 124 8.71 15.62 -0.71
CA GLY A 124 7.86 14.65 -0.03
C GLY A 124 7.93 13.26 -0.67
N ARG A 125 7.61 12.24 0.08
CA ARG A 125 7.74 10.82 -0.31
C ARG A 125 6.42 10.09 -0.34
N ALA A 126 6.25 9.25 -1.37
CA ALA A 126 5.20 8.25 -1.41
C ALA A 126 5.76 6.87 -1.06
N TYR A 127 5.06 6.14 -0.21
CA TYR A 127 5.33 4.75 0.15
C TYR A 127 4.19 3.90 -0.42
N VAL A 128 4.51 3.09 -1.40
CA VAL A 128 3.52 2.28 -2.14
C VAL A 128 3.84 0.82 -1.97
N SER A 129 2.88 0.01 -1.54
CA SER A 129 3.03 -1.44 -1.61
C SER A 129 2.09 -2.05 -2.64
N LEU A 130 2.61 -3.05 -3.39
CA LEU A 130 1.88 -3.74 -4.45
C LEU A 130 2.20 -5.23 -4.45
N PRO A 131 1.19 -6.11 -4.57
CA PRO A 131 1.39 -7.55 -4.72
C PRO A 131 2.12 -7.88 -6.02
N ASN A 132 2.99 -8.88 -5.96
CA ASN A 132 3.77 -9.33 -7.12
C ASN A 132 3.13 -10.51 -7.82
N VAL A 133 2.54 -10.28 -9.00
CA VAL A 133 1.96 -11.35 -9.82
C VAL A 133 3.01 -12.35 -10.37
N GLN A 134 4.30 -11.97 -10.39
CA GLN A 134 5.39 -12.88 -10.77
C GLN A 134 5.84 -13.84 -9.65
N SER A 135 5.22 -13.79 -8.48
CA SER A 135 5.52 -14.76 -7.41
C SER A 135 5.28 -16.19 -7.90
N VAL A 136 6.15 -17.11 -7.47
CA VAL A 136 5.97 -18.57 -7.71
C VAL A 136 4.61 -19.07 -7.26
N ARG A 137 4.00 -18.42 -6.28
CA ARG A 137 2.64 -18.72 -5.80
C ARG A 137 1.55 -18.51 -6.86
N VAL A 138 1.82 -17.65 -7.84
CA VAL A 138 0.94 -17.37 -8.97
C VAL A 138 1.43 -18.08 -10.22
N LEU A 139 2.73 -17.98 -10.53
CA LEU A 139 3.29 -18.51 -11.77
C LEU A 139 3.19 -20.02 -11.86
N VAL A 140 3.48 -20.76 -10.78
CA VAL A 140 3.45 -22.24 -10.83
C VAL A 140 2.03 -22.75 -11.06
N PRO A 141 0.99 -22.32 -10.32
CA PRO A 141 -0.39 -22.67 -10.64
C PRO A 141 -0.80 -22.26 -12.07
N LEU A 142 -0.41 -21.05 -12.51
CA LEU A 142 -0.75 -20.56 -13.85
C LEU A 142 -0.17 -21.46 -14.96
N LEU A 143 1.09 -21.89 -14.83
CA LEU A 143 1.70 -22.84 -15.76
C LEU A 143 1.00 -24.21 -15.79
N MET A 144 0.28 -24.55 -14.71
CA MET A 144 -0.59 -25.74 -14.65
C MET A 144 -2.04 -25.46 -15.08
N GLY A 145 -2.30 -24.31 -15.73
CA GLY A 145 -3.63 -23.92 -16.19
C GLY A 145 -4.58 -23.43 -15.08
N GLN A 146 -4.05 -23.03 -13.92
CA GLN A 146 -4.88 -22.61 -12.79
C GLN A 146 -4.72 -21.12 -12.52
N TRP A 147 -5.85 -20.40 -12.47
CA TRP A 147 -5.97 -19.02 -11.98
C TRP A 147 -7.15 -18.97 -11.02
N ARG A 148 -6.86 -19.11 -9.73
CA ARG A 148 -7.91 -19.21 -8.69
C ARG A 148 -7.89 -17.98 -7.82
N TYR A 149 -8.97 -17.19 -7.84
CA TYR A 149 -9.19 -16.10 -6.90
C TYR A 149 -9.35 -16.64 -5.48
N LYS A 150 -8.90 -15.83 -4.51
CA LYS A 150 -8.90 -16.12 -3.07
C LYS A 150 -9.52 -14.95 -2.31
N GLU A 151 -9.81 -15.16 -1.04
CA GLU A 151 -10.29 -14.08 -0.16
C GLU A 151 -9.17 -13.09 0.22
N LEU A 152 -7.91 -13.56 0.24
CA LEU A 152 -6.75 -12.76 0.63
C LEU A 152 -5.52 -13.12 -0.23
N GLY A 153 -4.59 -12.16 -0.36
CA GLY A 153 -3.28 -12.36 -0.99
C GLY A 153 -3.20 -11.89 -2.43
N ILE A 154 -2.20 -12.35 -3.20
CA ILE A 154 -1.89 -11.81 -4.54
C ILE A 154 -3.07 -11.93 -5.51
N LEU A 155 -3.82 -13.01 -5.44
CA LEU A 155 -5.02 -13.25 -6.26
C LEU A 155 -6.30 -13.01 -5.45
N ASP A 156 -6.32 -11.98 -4.62
CA ASP A 156 -7.53 -11.54 -3.94
C ASP A 156 -8.63 -11.21 -4.96
N LYS A 157 -9.87 -11.65 -4.70
CA LYS A 157 -11.01 -11.45 -5.60
C LYS A 157 -11.35 -9.98 -5.85
N THR A 158 -10.88 -9.08 -4.99
CA THR A 158 -11.07 -7.62 -5.14
C THR A 158 -9.94 -6.94 -5.93
N HIS A 159 -8.88 -7.65 -6.30
CA HIS A 159 -7.81 -7.09 -7.12
C HIS A 159 -8.24 -6.94 -8.58
N LEU A 160 -8.26 -5.72 -9.08
CA LEU A 160 -8.57 -5.38 -10.46
C LEU A 160 -7.32 -5.25 -11.33
N ARG A 161 -6.17 -4.93 -10.73
CA ARG A 161 -4.88 -4.72 -11.41
C ARG A 161 -3.80 -5.60 -10.80
N PHE A 162 -2.94 -6.15 -11.67
CA PHE A 162 -1.85 -7.02 -11.28
C PHE A 162 -0.52 -6.44 -11.73
N PHE A 163 0.44 -6.36 -10.81
CA PHE A 163 1.70 -5.70 -11.06
C PHE A 163 2.88 -6.67 -10.99
N THR A 164 3.85 -6.44 -11.87
CA THR A 164 5.23 -6.91 -11.75
C THR A 164 6.09 -5.79 -11.19
N LYS A 165 7.34 -6.07 -10.78
CA LYS A 165 8.28 -5.01 -10.38
C LYS A 165 8.38 -3.90 -11.44
N ARG A 166 8.48 -4.30 -12.72
CA ARG A 166 8.65 -3.36 -13.84
C ARG A 166 7.44 -2.44 -13.97
N THR A 167 6.24 -2.99 -14.01
CA THR A 167 5.01 -2.21 -14.19
C THR A 167 4.66 -1.37 -12.96
N ALA A 168 5.04 -1.80 -11.74
CA ALA A 168 4.93 -1.00 -10.53
C ALA A 168 5.85 0.23 -10.57
N VAL A 169 7.10 0.07 -11.04
CA VAL A 169 8.03 1.18 -11.25
C VAL A 169 7.55 2.13 -12.35
N GLU A 170 7.04 1.59 -13.46
CA GLU A 170 6.46 2.37 -14.56
C GLU A 170 5.24 3.20 -14.08
N LEU A 171 4.41 2.63 -13.20
CA LEU A 171 3.26 3.31 -12.60
C LEU A 171 3.69 4.56 -11.81
N LEU A 172 4.68 4.43 -10.89
CA LEU A 172 5.16 5.55 -10.10
C LEU A 172 5.81 6.63 -10.98
N ARG A 173 6.68 6.22 -11.92
CA ARG A 173 7.33 7.16 -12.84
C ARG A 173 6.33 7.90 -13.72
N GLY A 174 5.30 7.21 -14.20
CA GLY A 174 4.22 7.81 -14.99
C GLY A 174 3.41 8.86 -14.23
N ALA A 175 3.36 8.77 -12.90
CA ALA A 175 2.74 9.76 -12.04
C ALA A 175 3.69 10.91 -11.63
N GLY A 176 4.94 10.92 -12.11
CA GLY A 176 5.91 11.99 -11.86
C GLY A 176 6.90 11.72 -10.71
N PHE A 177 6.87 10.53 -10.11
CA PHE A 177 7.78 10.21 -9.03
C PHE A 177 9.19 9.84 -9.52
N GLU A 178 10.21 10.42 -8.86
CA GLU A 178 11.55 9.89 -8.87
C GLU A 178 11.64 8.70 -7.92
N LEU A 179 12.00 7.51 -8.43
CA LEU A 179 12.07 6.30 -7.63
C LEU A 179 13.35 6.29 -6.78
N GLU A 180 13.22 6.34 -5.46
CA GLU A 180 14.36 6.26 -4.53
C GLU A 180 14.76 4.80 -4.24
N SER A 181 13.78 3.92 -3.99
CA SER A 181 14.09 2.52 -3.69
C SER A 181 12.94 1.56 -4.03
N VAL A 182 13.28 0.28 -4.20
CA VAL A 182 12.32 -0.83 -4.31
C VAL A 182 12.76 -1.96 -3.40
N HIS A 183 11.94 -2.25 -2.42
CA HIS A 183 12.15 -3.31 -1.45
C HIS A 183 11.33 -4.54 -1.80
N HIS A 184 11.89 -5.70 -1.51
CA HIS A 184 11.30 -7.00 -1.80
C HIS A 184 10.85 -7.66 -0.51
N LYS A 185 9.55 -7.77 -0.30
CA LYS A 185 8.99 -8.58 0.78
C LYS A 185 8.99 -10.05 0.33
N LEU A 186 9.92 -10.80 0.87
CA LEU A 186 9.96 -12.25 0.68
C LEU A 186 8.94 -12.89 1.61
N GLU A 187 8.55 -14.10 1.27
CA GLU A 187 7.72 -14.91 2.14
C GLU A 187 8.41 -15.13 3.51
N SER A 188 7.62 -15.17 4.58
CA SER A 188 8.14 -15.31 5.96
C SER A 188 8.79 -16.65 6.24
N HIS A 189 8.52 -17.68 5.42
CA HIS A 189 9.09 -19.02 5.59
C HIS A 189 10.60 -19.04 5.34
N THR A 190 11.28 -19.97 6.02
CA THR A 190 12.76 -20.13 5.93
C THR A 190 13.20 -20.58 4.54
N LEU A 191 12.42 -21.44 3.87
CA LEU A 191 12.79 -22.02 2.58
C LEU A 191 12.99 -20.97 1.46
N PRO A 192 12.09 -20.02 1.20
CA PRO A 192 12.33 -19.00 0.21
C PRO A 192 13.57 -18.13 0.50
N ARG A 193 13.83 -17.85 1.76
CA ARG A 193 15.03 -17.11 2.18
C ARG A 193 16.31 -17.90 1.92
N LEU A 194 16.30 -19.19 2.22
CA LEU A 194 17.42 -20.10 1.96
C LEU A 194 17.69 -20.24 0.45
N ILE A 195 16.65 -20.44 -0.35
CA ILE A 195 16.75 -20.49 -1.83
C ILE A 195 17.34 -19.17 -2.34
N ASN A 196 16.84 -18.02 -1.88
CA ASN A 196 17.36 -16.73 -2.28
C ASN A 196 18.85 -16.57 -1.93
N PHE A 197 19.27 -17.02 -0.77
CA PHE A 197 20.67 -16.99 -0.34
C PHE A 197 21.53 -17.91 -1.21
N LEU A 198 21.14 -19.19 -1.38
CA LEU A 198 21.89 -20.18 -2.17
C LEU A 198 22.00 -19.82 -3.66
N THR A 199 21.04 -19.10 -4.19
CA THR A 199 21.02 -18.68 -5.61
C THR A 199 21.54 -17.26 -5.82
N LEU A 200 22.18 -16.66 -4.80
CA LEU A 200 22.72 -15.29 -4.85
C LEU A 200 21.68 -14.27 -5.34
N GLY A 201 20.41 -14.48 -5.04
CA GLY A 201 19.32 -13.57 -5.40
C GLY A 201 18.80 -13.69 -6.83
N VAL A 202 19.30 -14.63 -7.66
CA VAL A 202 18.85 -14.82 -9.06
C VAL A 202 17.34 -15.03 -9.14
N PHE A 203 16.75 -15.76 -8.21
CA PHE A 203 15.30 -16.04 -8.14
C PHE A 203 14.52 -15.07 -7.24
N LYS A 204 15.15 -14.04 -6.69
CA LYS A 204 14.54 -13.09 -5.73
C LYS A 204 13.18 -12.57 -6.19
N ARG A 205 13.07 -12.16 -7.48
CA ARG A 205 11.81 -11.64 -8.04
C ARG A 205 10.65 -12.63 -7.96
N TYR A 206 10.91 -13.91 -8.09
CA TYR A 206 9.90 -14.97 -8.05
C TYR A 206 9.54 -15.41 -6.62
N LEU A 207 10.46 -15.19 -5.68
CA LEU A 207 10.26 -15.45 -4.25
C LEU A 207 9.63 -14.25 -3.53
N THR A 208 9.60 -13.09 -4.20
CA THR A 208 8.96 -11.87 -3.69
C THR A 208 7.46 -12.00 -3.80
N VAL A 209 6.74 -11.74 -2.71
CA VAL A 209 5.26 -11.74 -2.67
C VAL A 209 4.69 -10.34 -2.85
N GLN A 210 5.45 -9.31 -2.44
CA GLN A 210 5.03 -7.91 -2.48
C GLN A 210 6.24 -7.00 -2.70
N TYR A 211 6.07 -5.93 -3.45
CA TYR A 211 7.03 -4.85 -3.58
C TYR A 211 6.61 -3.67 -2.71
N ILE A 212 7.59 -3.04 -2.07
CA ILE A 212 7.42 -1.74 -1.41
C ILE A 212 8.31 -0.77 -2.19
N LEU A 213 7.69 0.27 -2.75
CA LEU A 213 8.36 1.29 -3.55
C LEU A 213 8.34 2.60 -2.78
N VAL A 214 9.47 3.29 -2.77
CA VAL A 214 9.58 4.65 -2.24
C VAL A 214 9.89 5.58 -3.41
N GLY A 215 9.03 6.55 -3.63
CA GLY A 215 9.19 7.57 -4.65
C GLY A 215 9.12 8.97 -4.05
N ARG A 216 9.81 9.93 -4.66
CA ARG A 216 9.86 11.34 -4.24
C ARG A 216 9.37 12.23 -5.37
N ILE A 217 8.76 13.37 -5.03
CA ILE A 217 8.42 14.48 -5.94
C ILE A 217 9.49 15.58 -5.82
#